data_72f063fd3d5ef4a7d5541b315f0f2860
#
_entry.id   72f063fd3d5ef4a7d5541b315f0f2860
#
_cell.length_a   1.000
_cell.length_b   1.000
_cell.length_c   1.000
_cell.angle_alpha   90.00
_cell.angle_beta   90.00
_cell.angle_gamma   90.00
#
_symmetry.space_group_name_H-M   'P 1'
#
loop_
_entity.id
_entity.type
_entity.pdbx_description
1 polymer ?
#
loop_
_entity_poly.entity_id
_entity_poly.type
_entity_poly.pdbx_seq_one_letter_code
_entity_poly.pdbx_strand_id
1 'polypeptide(L)'
;EKNSNLNFHSLDMANWHQLKDFCNKSNCFDYIVLNAGSIPDNLVLNDFSVEHQCASQLIGHYYLIYMLKECGKINQNARIMWVSSGGMYLKKLDIDSLFHNQEYEKVATYSNVKRAQVTLVEELSKQERWENVKVFSMHPGWVATYGLKEALPKFFSLMKNRLRNAKEGADTIIWLLLTEKSLRSGSFYFDRKIVSPYLS
;
A
#
# COMPACT_ATOMS: atom_id res chain seq x y z
N GLU A 1 -6.30 24.86 15.13
CA GLU A 1 -6.94 25.41 13.89
C GLU A 1 -7.34 24.26 13.00
N LYS A 2 -8.64 24.14 12.68
CA LYS A 2 -9.12 23.17 11.69
C LYS A 2 -8.59 23.62 10.31
N ASN A 3 -7.74 22.82 9.68
CA ASN A 3 -7.32 23.07 8.33
C ASN A 3 -8.54 22.94 7.40
N SER A 4 -9.04 24.08 6.90
CA SER A 4 -10.26 24.16 6.08
C SER A 4 -10.16 23.42 4.73
N ASN A 5 -8.96 22.96 4.37
CA ASN A 5 -8.69 22.25 3.13
C ASN A 5 -8.63 20.70 3.29
N LEU A 6 -8.94 20.19 4.50
CA LEU A 6 -8.96 18.75 4.74
C LEU A 6 -10.37 18.19 4.52
N ASN A 7 -10.50 17.26 3.59
CA ASN A 7 -11.73 16.50 3.34
C ASN A 7 -11.55 15.06 3.84
N PHE A 8 -12.52 14.57 4.60
CA PHE A 8 -12.55 13.20 5.10
C PHE A 8 -13.63 12.40 4.36
N HIS A 9 -13.25 11.24 3.83
CA HIS A 9 -14.16 10.26 3.24
C HIS A 9 -13.96 8.92 3.90
N SER A 10 -15.03 8.34 4.46
CA SER A 10 -15.01 6.98 4.99
C SER A 10 -15.18 6.00 3.81
N LEU A 11 -14.13 5.22 3.54
CA LEU A 11 -14.11 4.25 2.44
C LEU A 11 -13.58 2.92 2.96
N ASP A 12 -14.26 1.84 2.62
CA ASP A 12 -13.72 0.50 2.76
C ASP A 12 -13.00 0.10 1.48
N MET A 13 -11.68 -0.14 1.59
CA MET A 13 -10.85 -0.52 0.45
C MET A 13 -11.21 -1.90 -0.12
N ALA A 14 -11.91 -2.76 0.64
CA ALA A 14 -12.43 -4.03 0.17
C ALA A 14 -13.81 -3.91 -0.51
N ASN A 15 -14.48 -2.75 -0.40
CA ASN A 15 -15.75 -2.46 -1.07
C ASN A 15 -15.52 -1.68 -2.38
N TRP A 16 -15.37 -2.41 -3.47
CA TRP A 16 -15.01 -1.81 -4.76
C TRP A 16 -16.13 -0.96 -5.37
N HIS A 17 -17.38 -1.15 -4.99
CA HIS A 17 -18.48 -0.27 -5.39
C HIS A 17 -18.32 1.12 -4.77
N GLN A 18 -18.00 1.21 -3.47
CA GLN A 18 -17.72 2.48 -2.81
C GLN A 18 -16.52 3.20 -3.44
N LEU A 19 -15.46 2.47 -3.80
CA LEU A 19 -14.28 3.04 -4.47
C LEU A 19 -14.65 3.65 -5.81
N LYS A 20 -15.46 2.98 -6.62
CA LYS A 20 -15.94 3.50 -7.91
C LYS A 20 -16.73 4.80 -7.74
N ASP A 21 -17.66 4.82 -6.78
CA ASP A 21 -18.47 6.01 -6.50
C ASP A 21 -17.60 7.18 -6.01
N PHE A 22 -16.61 6.91 -5.18
CA PHE A 22 -15.64 7.92 -4.75
C PHE A 22 -14.85 8.47 -5.93
N CYS A 23 -14.32 7.64 -6.82
CA CYS A 23 -13.54 8.07 -7.97
C CYS A 23 -14.35 9.01 -8.90
N ASN A 24 -15.62 8.70 -9.14
CA ASN A 24 -16.49 9.52 -9.99
C ASN A 24 -16.70 10.94 -9.44
N LYS A 25 -16.68 11.10 -8.11
CA LYS A 25 -16.95 12.36 -7.41
C LYS A 25 -15.69 13.11 -6.99
N SER A 26 -14.50 12.50 -7.13
CA SER A 26 -13.24 13.06 -6.67
C SER A 26 -12.75 14.20 -7.56
N ASN A 27 -11.91 15.07 -6.97
CA ASN A 27 -11.05 16.00 -7.70
C ASN A 27 -9.84 15.26 -8.28
N CYS A 28 -9.01 15.99 -9.04
CA CYS A 28 -7.73 15.44 -9.52
C CYS A 28 -6.69 15.39 -8.41
N PHE A 29 -5.78 14.41 -8.50
CA PHE A 29 -4.74 14.17 -7.52
C PHE A 29 -3.35 14.29 -8.15
N ASP A 30 -2.45 14.99 -7.46
CA ASP A 30 -1.01 15.02 -7.74
C ASP A 30 -0.25 13.97 -6.93
N TYR A 31 -0.76 13.64 -5.74
CA TYR A 31 -0.13 12.69 -4.81
C TYR A 31 -1.17 11.71 -4.28
N ILE A 32 -0.85 10.42 -4.35
CA ILE A 32 -1.70 9.35 -3.80
C ILE A 32 -0.84 8.46 -2.92
N VAL A 33 -1.27 8.25 -1.67
CA VAL A 33 -0.61 7.33 -0.73
C VAL A 33 -1.55 6.18 -0.40
N LEU A 34 -1.20 5.00 -0.88
CA LEU A 34 -1.93 3.75 -0.66
C LEU A 34 -1.38 3.08 0.60
N ASN A 35 -1.89 3.48 1.75
CA ASN A 35 -1.41 3.07 3.07
C ASN A 35 -2.43 2.22 3.85
N ALA A 36 -3.73 2.34 3.55
CA ALA A 36 -4.77 1.63 4.27
C ALA A 36 -4.50 0.11 4.31
N GLY A 37 -4.66 -0.51 5.48
CA GLY A 37 -4.46 -1.93 5.62
C GLY A 37 -4.64 -2.42 7.05
N SER A 38 -4.99 -3.69 7.17
CA SER A 38 -5.18 -4.40 8.44
C SER A 38 -4.69 -5.85 8.32
N ILE A 39 -4.57 -6.53 9.43
CA ILE A 39 -4.20 -7.95 9.52
C ILE A 39 -5.24 -8.62 10.42
N PRO A 40 -6.39 -9.07 9.89
CA PRO A 40 -7.42 -9.76 10.65
C PRO A 40 -6.88 -11.05 11.28
N ASP A 41 -7.38 -11.40 12.47
CA ASP A 41 -7.00 -12.65 13.14
C ASP A 41 -7.60 -13.89 12.45
N ASN A 42 -8.77 -13.73 11.84
CA ASN A 42 -9.50 -14.80 11.15
C ASN A 42 -9.68 -14.46 9.68
N LEU A 43 -9.93 -15.49 8.86
CA LEU A 43 -10.32 -15.32 7.48
C LEU A 43 -11.59 -14.47 7.38
N VAL A 44 -11.49 -13.36 6.67
CA VAL A 44 -12.61 -12.50 6.29
C VAL A 44 -12.62 -12.39 4.78
N LEU A 45 -13.77 -12.59 4.16
CA LEU A 45 -13.97 -12.45 2.72
C LEU A 45 -14.78 -11.18 2.43
N ASN A 46 -14.48 -10.49 1.33
CA ASN A 46 -15.32 -9.42 0.82
C ASN A 46 -16.53 -9.97 0.03
N ASP A 47 -17.38 -9.10 -0.49
CA ASP A 47 -18.57 -9.46 -1.27
C ASP A 47 -18.26 -10.26 -2.56
N PHE A 48 -17.01 -10.29 -3.00
CA PHE A 48 -16.52 -11.04 -4.16
C PHE A 48 -15.78 -12.32 -3.77
N SER A 49 -15.91 -12.77 -2.53
CA SER A 49 -15.24 -13.96 -1.99
C SER A 49 -13.70 -13.90 -2.03
N VAL A 50 -13.13 -12.70 -2.02
CA VAL A 50 -11.68 -12.48 -1.94
C VAL A 50 -11.26 -12.21 -0.50
N GLU A 51 -10.15 -12.79 -0.06
CA GLU A 51 -9.60 -12.58 1.27
C GLU A 51 -9.33 -11.08 1.52
N HIS A 52 -9.68 -10.61 2.71
CA HIS A 52 -9.76 -9.18 3.04
C HIS A 52 -8.43 -8.42 2.87
N GLN A 53 -7.30 -9.01 3.23
CA GLN A 53 -6.00 -8.34 3.05
C GLN A 53 -5.69 -8.19 1.56
N CYS A 54 -5.94 -9.22 0.75
CA CYS A 54 -5.80 -9.17 -0.70
C CYS A 54 -6.81 -8.19 -1.31
N ALA A 55 -8.07 -8.30 -0.92
CA ALA A 55 -9.16 -7.48 -1.44
C ALA A 55 -8.95 -5.99 -1.17
N SER A 56 -8.48 -5.62 0.03
CA SER A 56 -8.30 -4.22 0.44
C SER A 56 -6.94 -3.66 0.04
N GLN A 57 -5.85 -4.35 0.40
CA GLN A 57 -4.50 -3.79 0.31
C GLN A 57 -3.84 -3.99 -1.07
N LEU A 58 -4.26 -4.99 -1.83
CA LEU A 58 -3.74 -5.23 -3.18
C LEU A 58 -4.75 -4.79 -4.24
N ILE A 59 -5.88 -5.48 -4.33
CA ILE A 59 -6.87 -5.25 -5.39
C ILE A 59 -7.55 -3.88 -5.20
N GLY A 60 -8.00 -3.54 -4.00
CA GLY A 60 -8.66 -2.28 -3.70
C GLY A 60 -7.76 -1.07 -3.96
N HIS A 61 -6.48 -1.14 -3.57
CA HIS A 61 -5.50 -0.12 -3.89
C HIS A 61 -5.30 0.03 -5.40
N TYR A 62 -5.12 -1.09 -6.11
CA TYR A 62 -4.99 -1.06 -7.57
C TYR A 62 -6.25 -0.54 -8.24
N TYR A 63 -7.43 -1.04 -7.84
CA TYR A 63 -8.71 -0.63 -8.39
C TYR A 63 -8.98 0.87 -8.19
N LEU A 64 -8.63 1.41 -7.02
CA LEU A 64 -8.75 2.84 -6.75
C LEU A 64 -7.97 3.68 -7.78
N ILE A 65 -6.67 3.41 -7.94
CA ILE A 65 -5.86 4.20 -8.89
C ILE A 65 -6.23 3.93 -10.34
N TYR A 66 -6.63 2.69 -10.66
CA TYR A 66 -7.13 2.35 -11.97
C TYR A 66 -8.38 3.18 -12.33
N MET A 67 -9.37 3.23 -11.43
CA MET A 67 -10.60 4.00 -11.62
C MET A 67 -10.33 5.51 -11.63
N LEU A 68 -9.47 6.02 -10.76
CA LEU A 68 -9.07 7.43 -10.81
C LEU A 68 -8.41 7.80 -12.15
N LYS A 69 -7.59 6.90 -12.71
CA LYS A 69 -6.98 7.09 -14.04
C LYS A 69 -8.03 7.09 -15.16
N GLU A 70 -8.96 6.12 -15.14
CA GLU A 70 -10.09 6.06 -16.09
C GLU A 70 -10.97 7.32 -16.05
N CYS A 71 -11.21 7.84 -14.85
CA CYS A 71 -12.01 9.06 -14.67
C CYS A 71 -11.23 10.36 -14.97
N GLY A 72 -9.95 10.28 -15.38
CA GLY A 72 -9.11 11.47 -15.61
C GLY A 72 -8.79 12.25 -14.35
N LYS A 73 -8.72 11.56 -13.18
CA LYS A 73 -8.52 12.17 -11.85
C LYS A 73 -7.07 12.08 -11.35
N ILE A 74 -6.15 11.62 -12.18
CA ILE A 74 -4.71 11.60 -11.87
C ILE A 74 -4.01 12.57 -12.81
N ASN A 75 -3.40 13.61 -12.23
CA ASN A 75 -2.67 14.62 -12.98
C ASN A 75 -1.42 14.05 -13.66
N GLN A 76 -0.95 14.74 -14.70
CA GLN A 76 0.36 14.44 -15.29
C GLN A 76 1.46 14.66 -14.25
N ASN A 77 2.47 13.78 -14.24
CA ASN A 77 3.55 13.75 -13.26
C ASN A 77 3.11 13.46 -11.81
N ALA A 78 1.88 13.02 -11.60
CA ALA A 78 1.43 12.57 -10.28
C ALA A 78 2.35 11.48 -9.72
N ARG A 79 2.44 11.40 -8.39
CA ARG A 79 3.22 10.39 -7.66
C ARG A 79 2.30 9.52 -6.84
N ILE A 80 2.39 8.23 -7.08
CA ILE A 80 1.59 7.21 -6.39
C ILE A 80 2.52 6.34 -5.56
N MET A 81 2.24 6.22 -4.28
CA MET A 81 3.05 5.51 -3.31
C MET A 81 2.29 4.35 -2.71
N TRP A 82 2.82 3.12 -2.86
CA TRP A 82 2.38 1.94 -2.10
C TRP A 82 3.19 1.77 -0.83
N VAL A 83 2.52 1.81 0.30
CA VAL A 83 3.13 1.48 1.59
C VAL A 83 3.07 -0.03 1.78
N SER A 84 4.16 -0.69 1.39
CA SER A 84 4.37 -2.11 1.60
C SER A 84 4.93 -2.36 3.02
N SER A 85 5.68 -3.41 3.21
CA SER A 85 6.25 -3.80 4.51
C SER A 85 7.54 -4.57 4.33
N GLY A 86 8.44 -4.50 5.29
CA GLY A 86 9.57 -5.42 5.40
C GLY A 86 9.14 -6.88 5.54
N GLY A 87 7.89 -7.14 5.97
CA GLY A 87 7.29 -8.49 5.98
C GLY A 87 7.27 -9.16 4.62
N MET A 88 7.31 -8.42 3.53
CA MET A 88 7.37 -8.96 2.17
C MET A 88 8.63 -9.84 1.92
N TYR A 89 9.70 -9.65 2.67
CA TYR A 89 10.90 -10.48 2.56
C TYR A 89 10.72 -11.89 3.15
N LEU A 90 9.67 -12.12 3.94
CA LEU A 90 9.41 -13.41 4.59
C LEU A 90 8.78 -14.45 3.65
N LYS A 91 8.26 -14.02 2.49
CA LYS A 91 7.60 -14.93 1.55
C LYS A 91 7.95 -14.58 0.10
N LYS A 92 8.18 -15.61 -0.72
CA LYS A 92 8.17 -15.47 -2.19
C LYS A 92 6.74 -15.21 -2.64
N LEU A 93 6.58 -14.51 -3.77
CA LEU A 93 5.26 -14.29 -4.37
C LEU A 93 4.62 -15.64 -4.71
N ASP A 94 3.42 -15.81 -4.22
CA ASP A 94 2.57 -16.97 -4.46
C ASP A 94 1.20 -16.46 -4.91
N ILE A 95 1.01 -16.41 -6.23
CA ILE A 95 -0.21 -15.84 -6.84
C ILE A 95 -1.43 -16.69 -6.52
N ASP A 96 -1.28 -18.01 -6.53
CA ASP A 96 -2.40 -18.92 -6.29
C ASP A 96 -2.96 -18.72 -4.88
N SER A 97 -2.11 -18.59 -3.87
CA SER A 97 -2.55 -18.36 -2.49
C SER A 97 -3.18 -16.98 -2.24
N LEU A 98 -3.05 -16.02 -3.16
CA LEU A 98 -3.77 -14.73 -3.05
C LEU A 98 -5.27 -14.89 -3.29
N PHE A 99 -5.68 -15.90 -4.05
CA PHE A 99 -7.07 -16.10 -4.48
C PHE A 99 -7.69 -17.40 -3.94
N HIS A 100 -6.88 -18.31 -3.38
CA HIS A 100 -7.33 -19.58 -2.81
C HIS A 100 -7.08 -19.61 -1.30
N ASN A 101 -8.11 -19.37 -0.51
CA ASN A 101 -8.04 -19.16 0.94
C ASN A 101 -8.27 -20.44 1.74
N GLN A 102 -7.74 -21.60 1.31
CA GLN A 102 -8.00 -22.87 1.98
C GLN A 102 -7.39 -22.96 3.38
N GLU A 103 -6.22 -22.33 3.58
CA GLU A 103 -5.52 -22.28 4.87
C GLU A 103 -5.08 -20.82 5.14
N TYR A 104 -5.91 -20.08 5.89
CA TYR A 104 -5.57 -18.71 6.26
C TYR A 104 -4.57 -18.68 7.41
N GLU A 105 -3.39 -18.12 7.17
CA GLU A 105 -2.44 -17.72 8.19
C GLU A 105 -2.13 -16.23 8.02
N LYS A 106 -2.53 -15.43 9.02
CA LYS A 106 -2.58 -13.96 8.91
C LYS A 106 -1.27 -13.31 8.50
N VAL A 107 -0.13 -13.79 8.99
CA VAL A 107 1.19 -13.20 8.72
C VAL A 107 1.72 -13.65 7.36
N ALA A 108 1.52 -14.91 6.98
CA ALA A 108 1.90 -15.41 5.67
C ALA A 108 1.08 -14.75 4.56
N THR A 109 -0.23 -14.61 4.76
CA THR A 109 -1.13 -13.87 3.85
C THR A 109 -0.67 -12.43 3.72
N TYR A 110 -0.45 -11.73 4.85
CA TYR A 110 0.06 -10.36 4.85
C TYR A 110 1.38 -10.23 4.07
N SER A 111 2.32 -11.13 4.35
CA SER A 111 3.65 -11.11 3.69
C SER A 111 3.53 -11.29 2.18
N ASN A 112 2.64 -12.18 1.73
CA ASN A 112 2.37 -12.43 0.31
C ASN A 112 1.70 -11.22 -0.36
N VAL A 113 0.69 -10.63 0.28
CA VAL A 113 0.03 -9.40 -0.21
C VAL A 113 1.04 -8.25 -0.32
N LYS A 114 1.91 -8.06 0.68
CA LYS A 114 2.94 -7.02 0.66
C LYS A 114 4.02 -7.28 -0.41
N ARG A 115 4.35 -8.55 -0.68
CA ARG A 115 5.19 -8.96 -1.80
C ARG A 115 4.52 -8.65 -3.15
N ALA A 116 3.25 -9.01 -3.29
CA ALA A 116 2.47 -8.75 -4.50
C ALA A 116 2.38 -7.26 -4.83
N GLN A 117 2.23 -6.39 -3.80
CA GLN A 117 2.23 -4.94 -3.99
C GLN A 117 3.52 -4.44 -4.64
N VAL A 118 4.68 -4.91 -4.20
CA VAL A 118 5.98 -4.50 -4.75
C VAL A 118 6.12 -4.96 -6.20
N THR A 119 5.79 -6.22 -6.48
CA THR A 119 5.80 -6.75 -7.85
C THR A 119 4.82 -6.00 -8.76
N LEU A 120 3.61 -5.71 -8.28
CA LEU A 120 2.62 -4.93 -9.04
C LEU A 120 3.16 -3.55 -9.40
N VAL A 121 3.81 -2.85 -8.48
CA VAL A 121 4.41 -1.52 -8.74
C VAL A 121 5.52 -1.58 -9.79
N GLU A 122 6.36 -2.62 -9.75
CA GLU A 122 7.37 -2.86 -10.79
C GLU A 122 6.72 -3.05 -12.17
N GLU A 123 5.64 -3.85 -12.25
CA GLU A 123 4.94 -4.11 -13.52
C GLU A 123 4.16 -2.89 -14.02
N LEU A 124 3.51 -2.13 -13.12
CA LEU A 124 2.80 -0.89 -13.51
C LEU A 124 3.75 0.12 -14.15
N SER A 125 4.97 0.25 -13.61
CA SER A 125 5.95 1.21 -14.13
C SER A 125 6.43 0.93 -15.56
N LYS A 126 6.18 -0.27 -16.08
CA LYS A 126 6.55 -0.71 -17.44
C LYS A 126 5.42 -0.50 -18.46
N GLN A 127 4.21 -0.22 -17.99
CA GLN A 127 3.03 -0.08 -18.85
C GLN A 127 2.91 1.35 -19.36
N GLU A 128 2.68 1.53 -20.65
CA GLU A 128 2.47 2.82 -21.33
C GLU A 128 1.38 3.66 -20.66
N ARG A 129 0.34 3.00 -20.17
CA ARG A 129 -0.76 3.65 -19.43
C ARG A 129 -0.27 4.52 -18.25
N TRP A 130 0.86 4.15 -17.61
CA TRP A 130 1.42 4.80 -16.42
C TRP A 130 2.69 5.64 -16.72
N GLU A 131 3.07 5.83 -17.99
CA GLU A 131 4.30 6.53 -18.38
C GLU A 131 4.41 7.95 -17.81
N ASN A 132 3.26 8.66 -17.76
CA ASN A 132 3.15 10.05 -17.28
C ASN A 132 2.91 10.15 -15.76
N VAL A 133 3.07 9.04 -15.03
CA VAL A 133 2.87 8.96 -13.58
C VAL A 133 4.05 8.23 -12.95
N LYS A 134 4.48 8.68 -11.79
CA LYS A 134 5.53 7.97 -11.04
C LYS A 134 4.89 7.07 -9.99
N VAL A 135 5.13 5.76 -10.11
CA VAL A 135 4.65 4.77 -9.14
C VAL A 135 5.82 4.22 -8.34
N PHE A 136 5.67 4.11 -7.02
CA PHE A 136 6.71 3.64 -6.11
C PHE A 136 6.13 2.68 -5.09
N SER A 137 6.96 1.81 -4.57
CA SER A 137 6.68 1.08 -3.35
C SER A 137 7.75 1.35 -2.31
N MET A 138 7.40 1.25 -1.04
CA MET A 138 8.33 1.43 0.06
C MET A 138 7.90 0.63 1.29
N HIS A 139 8.82 0.42 2.23
CA HIS A 139 8.45 0.00 3.56
C HIS A 139 8.94 1.01 4.62
N PRO A 140 8.13 1.28 5.66
CA PRO A 140 8.43 2.32 6.64
C PRO A 140 9.39 1.88 7.75
N GLY A 141 9.90 0.65 7.70
CA GLY A 141 10.51 -0.02 8.85
C GLY A 141 9.44 -0.54 9.83
N TRP A 142 9.87 -0.84 11.05
CA TRP A 142 8.97 -1.26 12.11
C TRP A 142 8.48 -0.04 12.89
N VAL A 143 7.23 0.35 12.68
CA VAL A 143 6.64 1.55 13.26
C VAL A 143 5.68 1.19 14.40
N ALA A 144 5.79 1.89 15.53
CA ALA A 144 4.92 1.72 16.69
C ALA A 144 3.52 2.27 16.40
N THR A 145 2.73 1.48 15.65
CA THR A 145 1.34 1.80 15.32
C THR A 145 0.37 0.96 16.14
N TYR A 146 -0.87 1.44 16.26
CA TYR A 146 -1.96 0.66 16.86
C TYR A 146 -2.13 -0.67 16.11
N GLY A 147 -2.15 -0.65 14.77
CA GLY A 147 -2.30 -1.85 13.96
C GLY A 147 -1.20 -2.90 14.19
N LEU A 148 0.06 -2.49 14.36
CA LEU A 148 1.15 -3.42 14.70
C LEU A 148 0.94 -4.03 16.09
N LYS A 149 0.51 -3.22 17.07
CA LYS A 149 0.27 -3.69 18.44
C LYS A 149 -0.86 -4.72 18.50
N GLU A 150 -1.94 -4.49 17.78
CA GLU A 150 -3.09 -5.42 17.71
C GLU A 150 -2.73 -6.70 16.94
N ALA A 151 -2.11 -6.56 15.78
CA ALA A 151 -1.79 -7.71 14.93
C ALA A 151 -0.72 -8.63 15.51
N LEU A 152 0.33 -8.06 16.15
CA LEU A 152 1.52 -8.76 16.64
C LEU A 152 1.92 -8.29 18.05
N PRO A 153 1.09 -8.49 19.10
CA PRO A 153 1.31 -7.94 20.44
C PRO A 153 2.61 -8.42 21.10
N LYS A 154 2.98 -9.69 20.93
CA LYS A 154 4.24 -10.25 21.47
C LYS A 154 5.46 -9.60 20.80
N PHE A 155 5.43 -9.46 19.47
CA PHE A 155 6.49 -8.80 18.70
C PHE A 155 6.61 -7.32 19.11
N PHE A 156 5.47 -6.61 19.20
CA PHE A 156 5.43 -5.22 19.62
C PHE A 156 6.08 -5.03 21.00
N SER A 157 5.76 -5.88 21.97
CA SER A 157 6.34 -5.82 23.32
C SER A 157 7.85 -6.04 23.30
N LEU A 158 8.33 -7.06 22.57
CA LEU A 158 9.75 -7.39 22.44
C LEU A 158 10.56 -6.27 21.77
N MET A 159 9.99 -5.65 20.74
CA MET A 159 10.68 -4.66 19.91
C MET A 159 10.40 -3.20 20.33
N LYS A 160 9.65 -2.96 21.39
CA LYS A 160 9.14 -1.64 21.80
C LYS A 160 10.20 -0.52 21.75
N ASN A 161 11.40 -0.79 22.20
CA ASN A 161 12.49 0.19 22.27
C ASN A 161 13.25 0.37 20.93
N ARG A 162 12.91 -0.41 19.90
CA ARG A 162 13.52 -0.39 18.55
C ARG A 162 12.54 0.01 17.47
N LEU A 163 11.27 0.21 17.84
CA LEU A 163 10.25 0.65 16.89
C LEU A 163 10.42 2.15 16.59
N ARG A 164 10.19 2.50 15.33
CA ARG A 164 10.11 3.88 14.87
C ARG A 164 8.83 4.53 15.35
N ASN A 165 8.85 5.82 15.56
CA ASN A 165 7.63 6.61 15.73
C ASN A 165 6.93 6.87 14.36
N ALA A 166 5.72 7.43 14.40
CA ALA A 166 4.93 7.68 13.20
C ALA A 166 5.62 8.67 12.22
N LYS A 167 6.34 9.67 12.73
CA LYS A 167 7.08 10.64 11.90
C LYS A 167 8.21 9.98 11.14
N GLU A 168 8.98 9.12 11.82
CA GLU A 168 10.07 8.35 11.21
C GLU A 168 9.54 7.36 10.17
N GLY A 169 8.38 6.73 10.42
CA GLY A 169 7.72 5.85 9.46
C GLY A 169 7.22 6.59 8.21
N ALA A 170 6.72 7.81 8.37
CA ALA A 170 6.22 8.63 7.27
C ALA A 170 7.32 9.35 6.47
N ASP A 171 8.55 9.43 6.99
CA ASP A 171 9.63 10.23 6.44
C ASP A 171 9.93 9.93 4.95
N THR A 172 10.10 8.66 4.60
CA THR A 172 10.37 8.26 3.21
C THR A 172 9.17 8.52 2.30
N ILE A 173 7.93 8.39 2.81
CA ILE A 173 6.71 8.70 2.04
C ILE A 173 6.72 10.16 1.66
N ILE A 174 6.87 11.05 2.64
CA ILE A 174 6.87 12.50 2.42
C ILE A 174 8.01 12.90 1.49
N TRP A 175 9.21 12.35 1.70
CA TRP A 175 10.34 12.63 0.83
C TRP A 175 10.08 12.20 -0.63
N LEU A 176 9.52 11.01 -0.87
CA LEU A 176 9.21 10.54 -2.22
C LEU A 176 8.15 11.39 -2.92
N LEU A 177 7.20 11.94 -2.18
CA LEU A 177 6.17 12.81 -2.73
C LEU A 177 6.71 14.21 -3.08
N LEU A 178 7.62 14.77 -2.27
CA LEU A 178 7.99 16.18 -2.33
C LEU A 178 9.39 16.46 -2.89
N THR A 179 10.28 15.46 -3.01
CA THR A 179 11.64 15.68 -3.49
C THR A 179 11.68 16.16 -4.94
N GLU A 180 12.57 17.11 -5.24
CA GLU A 180 12.86 17.57 -6.60
C GLU A 180 13.81 16.63 -7.35
N LYS A 181 14.41 15.65 -6.65
CA LYS A 181 15.30 14.68 -7.28
C LYS A 181 14.54 13.85 -8.32
N SER A 182 15.24 13.52 -9.40
CA SER A 182 14.72 12.55 -10.37
C SER A 182 14.60 11.18 -9.70
N LEU A 183 13.38 10.65 -9.65
CA LEU A 183 13.06 9.35 -9.06
C LEU A 183 12.76 8.33 -10.16
N ARG A 184 13.28 7.12 -10.01
CA ARG A 184 12.99 6.00 -10.91
C ARG A 184 11.65 5.37 -10.52
N SER A 185 10.67 5.43 -11.42
CA SER A 185 9.37 4.75 -11.28
C SER A 185 9.58 3.24 -11.16
N GLY A 186 8.70 2.54 -10.45
CA GLY A 186 8.78 1.09 -10.22
C GLY A 186 9.75 0.66 -9.13
N SER A 187 10.53 1.59 -8.56
CA SER A 187 11.52 1.23 -7.54
C SER A 187 10.91 1.03 -6.15
N PHE A 188 11.58 0.17 -5.37
CA PHE A 188 11.27 -0.09 -3.97
C PHE A 188 12.21 0.70 -3.06
N TYR A 189 11.68 1.41 -2.08
CA TYR A 189 12.42 2.33 -1.24
C TYR A 189 12.41 1.94 0.24
N PHE A 190 13.54 2.18 0.88
CA PHE A 190 13.70 2.18 2.33
C PHE A 190 14.66 3.30 2.73
N ASP A 191 14.30 4.09 3.73
CA ASP A 191 15.12 5.22 4.25
C ASP A 191 15.67 6.12 3.13
N ARG A 192 14.77 6.56 2.24
CA ARG A 192 15.06 7.44 1.09
C ARG A 192 16.06 6.86 0.07
N LYS A 193 16.30 5.55 0.10
CA LYS A 193 17.20 4.84 -0.82
C LYS A 193 16.47 3.76 -1.58
N ILE A 194 16.85 3.55 -2.83
CA ILE A 194 16.42 2.37 -3.57
C ILE A 194 17.11 1.16 -2.94
N VAL A 195 16.33 0.15 -2.61
CA VAL A 195 16.82 -1.12 -2.08
C VAL A 195 16.31 -2.27 -2.92
N SER A 196 17.04 -3.40 -2.90
CA SER A 196 16.57 -4.61 -3.58
C SER A 196 15.27 -5.10 -2.93
N PRO A 197 14.22 -5.38 -3.71
CA PRO A 197 13.04 -6.06 -3.20
C PRO A 197 13.26 -7.56 -3.00
N TYR A 198 14.44 -8.09 -3.35
CA TYR A 198 14.81 -9.50 -3.24
C TYR A 198 15.96 -9.66 -2.26
N LEU A 199 15.87 -10.68 -1.39
CA LEU A 199 17.01 -11.10 -0.58
C LEU A 199 17.99 -11.84 -1.50
N SER A 200 19.24 -11.41 -1.48
CA SER A 200 20.37 -12.07 -2.14
C SER A 200 20.78 -13.33 -1.39
#